data_45d508debe42d0f8b14460c5f168d983
#
_entry.id   45d508debe42d0f8b14460c5f168d983
#
_cell.length_a   1.000
_cell.length_b   1.000
_cell.length_c   1.000
_cell.angle_alpha   90.00
_cell.angle_beta   90.00
_cell.angle_gamma   90.00
#
_symmetry.space_group_name_H-M   'P 1'
#
loop_
_entity.id
_entity.type
_entity.pdbx_description
1 polymer ?
#
loop_
_entity_poly.entity_id
_entity_poly.type
_entity_poly.pdbx_seq_one_letter_code
_entity_poly.pdbx_strand_id
1 'polypeptide(L)'
;MLNVGDYVGQINKDSSGVWKLYKDKINKITITKKYGRRYFTKAVFRPLDADDVDNNTKEMEESIGQGYILTKEVFGLNEKTRPYAERWVKWANENKDKAVSVLC
;
A
#
# COMPACT_ATOMS: atom_id res chain seq x y z
N MET A 1 -9.82 -7.10 -7.08
CA MET A 1 -8.89 -8.26 -7.00
C MET A 1 -7.72 -8.03 -7.94
N LEU A 2 -6.50 -8.22 -7.44
CA LEU A 2 -5.29 -7.96 -8.20
C LEU A 2 -4.84 -9.19 -9.00
N ASN A 3 -4.12 -8.95 -10.09
CA ASN A 3 -3.59 -9.98 -10.97
C ASN A 3 -2.08 -9.85 -11.11
N VAL A 4 -1.43 -10.85 -11.68
CA VAL A 4 -0.01 -10.77 -12.04
C VAL A 4 0.19 -9.59 -12.98
N GLY A 5 1.19 -8.76 -12.69
CA GLY A 5 1.45 -7.53 -13.42
C GLY A 5 0.89 -6.28 -12.76
N ASP A 6 -0.07 -6.42 -11.85
CA ASP A 6 -0.55 -5.31 -11.05
C ASP A 6 0.47 -4.93 -9.98
N TYR A 7 0.37 -3.70 -9.48
CA TYR A 7 1.29 -3.17 -8.48
C TYR A 7 0.63 -3.08 -7.11
N VAL A 8 1.44 -3.27 -6.10
CA VAL A 8 1.11 -2.97 -4.71
C VAL A 8 2.01 -1.83 -4.23
N GLY A 9 1.55 -1.14 -3.21
CA GLY A 9 2.31 -0.06 -2.61
C GLY A 9 2.27 -0.11 -1.10
N GLN A 10 3.24 0.55 -0.49
CA GLN A 10 3.29 0.77 0.95
C GLN A 10 3.96 2.11 1.20
N ILE A 11 3.38 2.89 2.11
CA ILE A 11 3.93 4.20 2.47
C ILE A 11 4.64 4.03 3.81
N ASN A 12 5.92 4.40 3.85
CA ASN A 12 6.71 4.29 5.05
C ASN A 12 7.85 5.30 5.04
N LYS A 13 8.48 5.50 6.20
CA LYS A 13 9.68 6.31 6.33
C LYS A 13 10.91 5.47 6.03
N ASP A 14 11.90 6.07 5.38
CA ASP A 14 13.23 5.46 5.28
C ASP A 14 14.07 5.75 6.55
N SER A 15 15.30 5.27 6.56
CA SER A 15 16.20 5.46 7.70
C SER A 15 16.55 6.92 7.99
N SER A 16 16.41 7.80 7.01
CA SER A 16 16.65 9.24 7.19
C SER A 16 15.40 10.04 7.56
N GLY A 17 14.27 9.35 7.76
CA GLY A 17 13.02 9.98 8.15
C GLY A 17 12.21 10.56 7.00
N VAL A 18 12.55 10.24 5.77
CA VAL A 18 11.83 10.68 4.57
C VAL A 18 10.72 9.71 4.25
N TRP A 19 9.49 10.22 4.07
CA TRP A 19 8.36 9.42 3.64
C TRP A 19 8.49 9.03 2.18
N LYS A 20 8.24 7.76 1.87
CA LYS A 20 8.33 7.21 0.51
C LYS A 20 7.18 6.27 0.21
N LEU A 21 6.78 6.25 -1.05
CA LEU A 21 5.89 5.24 -1.57
C LEU A 21 6.73 4.12 -2.17
N TYR A 22 6.72 2.97 -1.52
CA TYR A 22 7.37 1.76 -2.01
C TYR A 22 6.41 1.02 -2.92
N LYS A 23 6.87 0.73 -4.14
CA LYS A 23 6.04 0.08 -5.17
C LYS A 23 6.66 -1.26 -5.52
N ASP A 24 5.83 -2.26 -5.71
CA ASP A 24 6.29 -3.57 -6.14
C ASP A 24 5.25 -4.24 -7.03
N LYS A 25 5.74 -5.04 -7.97
CA LYS A 25 4.89 -5.69 -8.96
C LYS A 25 4.60 -7.13 -8.52
N ILE A 26 3.34 -7.52 -8.61
CA ILE A 26 2.94 -8.91 -8.37
C ILE A 26 3.48 -9.77 -9.52
N ASN A 27 4.32 -10.74 -9.19
CA ASN A 27 4.91 -11.63 -10.17
C ASN A 27 4.34 -13.05 -10.15
N LYS A 28 3.62 -13.41 -9.09
CA LYS A 28 3.02 -14.73 -8.94
C LYS A 28 1.82 -14.65 -7.99
N ILE A 29 0.81 -15.46 -8.26
CA ILE A 29 -0.35 -15.65 -7.39
C ILE A 29 -0.53 -17.12 -7.14
N THR A 30 -0.74 -17.52 -5.88
CA THR A 30 -1.09 -18.88 -5.51
C THR A 30 -2.46 -18.93 -4.85
N ILE A 31 -3.16 -20.02 -5.04
CA ILE A 31 -4.44 -20.28 -4.39
C ILE A 31 -4.38 -21.68 -3.79
N THR A 32 -4.47 -21.75 -2.46
CA THR A 32 -4.41 -23.04 -1.75
C THR A 32 -5.56 -23.12 -0.74
N LYS A 33 -5.91 -24.35 -0.34
CA LYS A 33 -6.91 -24.56 0.70
C LYS A 33 -6.48 -24.02 2.05
N LYS A 34 -5.18 -24.13 2.35
CA LYS A 34 -4.63 -23.73 3.66
C LYS A 34 -4.53 -22.21 3.81
N TYR A 35 -4.07 -21.52 2.76
CA TYR A 35 -3.73 -20.10 2.84
C TYR A 35 -4.63 -19.20 1.99
N GLY A 36 -5.51 -19.76 1.16
CA GLY A 36 -6.30 -19.01 0.22
C GLY A 36 -5.46 -18.38 -0.88
N ARG A 37 -5.86 -17.20 -1.32
CA ARG A 37 -5.16 -16.47 -2.38
C ARG A 37 -4.03 -15.63 -1.77
N ARG A 38 -2.85 -15.73 -2.36
CA ARG A 38 -1.66 -14.99 -1.89
C ARG A 38 -0.92 -14.36 -3.06
N TYR A 39 -0.41 -13.15 -2.86
CA TYR A 39 0.37 -12.40 -3.84
C TYR A 39 1.87 -12.49 -3.51
N PHE A 40 2.67 -12.68 -4.56
CA PHE A 40 4.13 -12.72 -4.44
C PHE A 40 4.73 -11.57 -5.24
N THR A 41 5.70 -10.89 -4.64
CA THR A 41 6.44 -9.79 -5.25
C THR A 41 7.94 -10.01 -5.07
N LYS A 42 8.78 -9.27 -5.81
CA LYS A 42 10.24 -9.43 -5.73
C LYS A 42 10.83 -8.91 -4.43
N ALA A 43 10.33 -7.78 -3.95
CA ALA A 43 10.93 -7.10 -2.80
C ALA A 43 10.47 -7.68 -1.47
N VAL A 44 9.31 -8.34 -1.45
CA VAL A 44 8.75 -8.93 -0.25
C VAL A 44 9.03 -10.43 -0.26
N PHE A 45 9.84 -10.90 0.70
CA PHE A 45 10.20 -12.31 0.81
C PHE A 45 9.06 -13.19 1.28
N ARG A 46 8.07 -12.62 1.95
CA ARG A 46 6.88 -13.33 2.41
C ARG A 46 5.72 -13.11 1.47
N PRO A 47 4.89 -14.12 1.23
CA PRO A 47 3.65 -13.90 0.47
C PRO A 47 2.74 -12.91 1.19
N LEU A 48 2.01 -12.13 0.41
CA LEU A 48 1.01 -11.20 0.91
C LEU A 48 -0.35 -11.87 0.86
N ASP A 49 -1.09 -11.83 1.97
CA ASP A 49 -2.46 -12.32 2.01
C ASP A 49 -3.33 -11.43 1.13
N ALA A 50 -3.99 -12.03 0.14
CA ALA A 50 -4.78 -11.27 -0.82
C ALA A 50 -5.96 -10.54 -0.17
N ASP A 51 -6.61 -11.17 0.79
CA ASP A 51 -7.74 -10.55 1.48
C ASP A 51 -7.31 -9.29 2.23
N ASP A 52 -6.16 -9.34 2.90
CA ASP A 52 -5.61 -8.17 3.60
C ASP A 52 -5.28 -7.04 2.62
N VAL A 53 -4.59 -7.37 1.54
CA VAL A 53 -4.22 -6.36 0.52
C VAL A 53 -5.46 -5.77 -0.13
N ASP A 54 -6.44 -6.59 -0.49
CA ASP A 54 -7.67 -6.14 -1.13
C ASP A 54 -8.51 -5.27 -0.19
N ASN A 55 -8.59 -5.63 1.09
CA ASN A 55 -9.28 -4.83 2.10
C ASN A 55 -8.58 -3.49 2.32
N ASN A 56 -7.25 -3.50 2.39
CA ASN A 56 -6.47 -2.26 2.53
C ASN A 56 -6.65 -1.34 1.33
N THR A 57 -6.72 -1.93 0.12
CA THR A 57 -6.99 -1.18 -1.10
C THR A 57 -8.34 -0.49 -1.05
N LYS A 58 -9.36 -1.22 -0.60
CA LYS A 58 -10.72 -0.69 -0.46
C LYS A 58 -10.76 0.45 0.55
N GLU A 59 -10.13 0.27 1.72
CA GLU A 59 -10.05 1.32 2.74
C GLU A 59 -9.35 2.56 2.20
N MET A 60 -8.27 2.38 1.45
CA MET A 60 -7.55 3.47 0.82
C MET A 60 -8.44 4.24 -0.16
N GLU A 61 -9.17 3.53 -1.02
CA GLU A 61 -10.09 4.14 -1.97
C GLU A 61 -11.20 4.92 -1.27
N GLU A 62 -11.74 4.39 -0.21
CA GLU A 62 -12.77 5.05 0.59
C GLU A 62 -12.26 6.30 1.32
N SER A 63 -10.98 6.29 1.73
CA SER A 63 -10.38 7.40 2.46
C SER A 63 -9.98 8.58 1.56
N ILE A 64 -9.89 8.39 0.25
CA ILE A 64 -9.47 9.44 -0.69
C ILE A 64 -10.32 10.70 -0.55
N GLY A 65 -11.64 10.55 -0.40
CA GLY A 65 -12.55 11.68 -0.22
C GLY A 65 -12.41 12.38 1.14
N GLN A 66 -11.75 11.73 2.09
CA GLN A 66 -11.57 12.25 3.46
C GLN A 66 -10.19 12.90 3.67
N GLY A 67 -9.29 12.74 2.70
CA GLY A 67 -7.98 13.40 2.72
C GLY A 67 -6.93 12.80 3.64
N TYR A 68 -7.12 11.56 4.11
CA TYR A 68 -6.14 10.88 4.96
C TYR A 68 -5.96 9.42 4.58
N ILE A 69 -4.84 8.85 5.00
CA ILE A 69 -4.53 7.43 4.83
C ILE A 69 -4.83 6.68 6.11
N LEU A 70 -5.56 5.58 5.98
CA LEU A 70 -5.96 4.75 7.11
C LEU A 70 -4.97 3.65 7.46
N THR A 71 -4.04 3.32 6.57
CA THR A 71 -3.19 2.16 6.78
C THR A 71 -1.75 2.39 6.36
N LYS A 72 -0.82 1.77 7.12
CA LYS A 72 0.59 1.61 6.76
C LYS A 72 0.82 0.31 6.00
N GLU A 73 -0.21 -0.52 5.89
CA GLU A 73 -0.12 -1.84 5.29
C GLU A 73 -0.04 -1.76 3.76
N VAL A 74 0.28 -2.88 3.15
CA VAL A 74 0.37 -2.98 1.69
C VAL A 74 -1.03 -2.90 1.08
N PHE A 75 -1.16 -2.10 0.03
CA PHE A 75 -2.41 -1.91 -0.70
C PHE A 75 -2.16 -1.97 -2.20
N GLY A 76 -3.21 -2.19 -2.99
CA GLY A 76 -3.11 -2.17 -4.45
C GLY A 76 -2.91 -0.76 -4.99
N LEU A 77 -1.95 -0.62 -5.89
CA LEU A 77 -1.73 0.65 -6.62
C LEU A 77 -2.54 0.63 -7.91
N ASN A 78 -3.54 1.48 -7.98
CA ASN A 78 -4.40 1.63 -9.15
C ASN A 78 -4.52 3.10 -9.53
N GLU A 79 -5.36 3.41 -10.50
CA GLU A 79 -5.56 4.78 -10.98
C GLU A 79 -6.09 5.73 -9.90
N LYS A 80 -6.79 5.21 -8.90
CA LYS A 80 -7.32 5.99 -7.79
C LYS A 80 -6.32 6.16 -6.66
N THR A 81 -5.69 5.07 -6.25
CA THR A 81 -4.83 5.07 -5.05
C THR A 81 -3.46 5.66 -5.31
N ARG A 82 -2.89 5.45 -6.51
CA ARG A 82 -1.55 5.96 -6.84
C ARG A 82 -1.44 7.48 -6.73
N PRO A 83 -2.28 8.28 -7.40
CA PRO A 83 -2.18 9.74 -7.29
C PRO A 83 -2.37 10.22 -5.87
N TYR A 84 -3.27 9.61 -5.13
CA TYR A 84 -3.53 9.95 -3.74
C TYR A 84 -2.31 9.65 -2.86
N ALA A 85 -1.73 8.46 -2.99
CA ALA A 85 -0.55 8.06 -2.23
C ALA A 85 0.64 8.98 -2.52
N GLU A 86 0.86 9.34 -3.77
CA GLU A 86 1.94 10.26 -4.16
C GLU A 86 1.75 11.65 -3.57
N ARG A 87 0.54 12.18 -3.60
CA ARG A 87 0.22 13.47 -2.97
C ARG A 87 0.38 13.42 -1.46
N TRP A 88 -0.04 12.32 -0.85
CA TRP A 88 0.09 12.15 0.59
C TRP A 88 1.57 12.12 1.01
N VAL A 89 2.41 11.41 0.27
CA VAL A 89 3.85 11.35 0.53
C VAL A 89 4.48 12.74 0.44
N LYS A 90 4.12 13.52 -0.57
CA LYS A 90 4.59 14.90 -0.70
C LYS A 90 4.15 15.75 0.48
N TRP A 91 2.88 15.69 0.85
CA TRP A 91 2.35 16.40 2.00
C TRP A 91 3.06 15.99 3.30
N ALA A 92 3.25 14.69 3.50
CA ALA A 92 3.89 14.16 4.70
C ALA A 92 5.33 14.66 4.87
N ASN A 93 6.09 14.75 3.78
CA ASN A 93 7.45 15.28 3.82
C ASN A 93 7.49 16.79 4.08
N GLU A 94 6.46 17.51 3.68
CA GLU A 94 6.32 18.94 3.95
C GLU A 94 5.77 19.21 5.37
N ASN A 95 5.12 18.21 5.99
CA ASN A 95 4.44 18.34 7.29
C ASN A 95 4.76 17.13 8.19
N LYS A 96 6.04 16.85 8.38
CA LYS A 96 6.49 15.62 9.07
C LYS A 96 5.88 15.41 10.45
N ASP A 97 5.71 16.47 11.22
CA ASP A 97 5.11 16.40 12.56
C ASP A 97 3.67 15.93 12.53
N LYS A 98 2.91 16.46 11.57
CA LYS A 98 1.49 16.12 11.40
C LYS A 98 1.29 14.76 10.79
N ALA A 99 2.19 14.34 9.88
CA ALA A 99 2.13 13.03 9.24
C ALA A 99 2.22 11.89 10.25
N VAL A 100 3.07 12.03 11.26
CA VAL A 100 3.20 11.04 12.33
C VAL A 100 1.89 10.86 13.08
N SER A 101 1.20 11.93 13.41
CA SER A 101 -0.09 11.85 14.12
C SER A 101 -1.19 11.21 13.27
N VAL A 102 -1.18 11.41 11.98
CA VAL A 102 -2.18 10.82 11.08
C VAL A 102 -2.01 9.31 10.97
N LEU A 103 -0.76 8.81 11.00
CA LEU A 103 -0.48 7.39 10.86
C LEU A 103 -0.46 6.61 12.18
N CYS A 104 -0.47 7.27 13.28
CA CYS A 104 -0.63 6.63 14.57
C CYS A 104 -2.09 6.41 14.88
#